data_0f7306b0ab3be772bf167f1e0499cd6d
#
_entry.id   0f7306b0ab3be772bf167f1e0499cd6d
#
_cell.length_a   1.000
_cell.length_b   1.000
_cell.length_c   1.000
_cell.angle_alpha   90.00
_cell.angle_beta   90.00
_cell.angle_gamma   90.00
#
_symmetry.space_group_name_H-M   'P 1'
#
loop_
_entity.id
_entity.type
_entity.pdbx_description
1 polymer ?
#
loop_
_entity_poly.entity_id
_entity_poly.type
_entity_poly.pdbx_seq_one_letter_code
_entity_poly.pdbx_strand_id
1 'polypeptide(L)'
;MPTQKEELQLNTQQDMSSEDMYVLKELFTEYVSLYRLELNSGKYEILRLIENTNAKQIVGEEYRIFADYDEFTRRYAETFIPETEQEEFLDWHKCENLKKRLQEKERLTYYYHSVSKDGKDSYYEAYAVKGKTDGKNFYIFLGYRNVDGILYKEKAIQEQLQRALDEAKLSNEIIEAIAKSYQYISRIDISKNWFEEISNRAVENMNYKKSGEVTSGNRNACKKLVAEEYQEAFLKFADITTLPVRMKNEETIVM
;
A
#
# COMPACT_ATOMS: atom_id res chain seq x y z
N MET A 1 -50.48 -2.50 26.81
CA MET A 1 -50.25 -1.98 25.45
C MET A 1 -48.81 -1.47 25.42
N PRO A 2 -47.96 -2.01 24.59
CA PRO A 2 -46.59 -1.51 24.48
C PRO A 2 -46.58 -0.06 23.96
N THR A 3 -45.68 0.75 24.44
CA THR A 3 -45.56 2.14 24.03
C THR A 3 -45.01 2.25 22.63
N GLN A 4 -45.38 3.28 21.86
CA GLN A 4 -44.88 3.55 20.49
C GLN A 4 -43.34 3.48 20.36
N LYS A 5 -42.61 3.61 21.46
CA LYS A 5 -41.16 3.47 21.53
C LYS A 5 -40.67 2.03 21.45
N GLU A 6 -41.46 1.09 21.99
CA GLU A 6 -41.16 -0.35 21.95
C GLU A 6 -41.46 -0.94 20.56
N GLU A 7 -42.51 -0.45 19.89
CA GLU A 7 -42.82 -0.84 18.51
C GLU A 7 -41.80 -0.33 17.49
N LEU A 8 -41.20 0.86 17.69
CA LEU A 8 -40.15 1.38 16.82
C LEU A 8 -38.83 0.61 17.00
N GLN A 9 -38.54 0.13 18.21
CA GLN A 9 -37.37 -0.71 18.47
C GLN A 9 -37.54 -2.15 17.94
N LEU A 10 -38.75 -2.69 17.96
CA LEU A 10 -39.05 -4.02 17.40
C LEU A 10 -39.01 -4.05 15.86
N ASN A 11 -39.48 -2.99 15.19
CA ASN A 11 -39.51 -2.93 13.72
C ASN A 11 -38.14 -2.75 13.07
N THR A 12 -37.13 -2.25 13.78
CA THR A 12 -35.76 -2.10 13.23
C THR A 12 -34.93 -3.38 13.38
N GLN A 13 -35.36 -4.33 14.22
CA GLN A 13 -34.68 -5.61 14.44
C GLN A 13 -35.21 -6.78 13.59
N GLN A 14 -36.34 -6.60 12.90
CA GLN A 14 -37.04 -7.74 12.26
C GLN A 14 -36.64 -8.05 10.81
N ASP A 15 -35.78 -7.25 10.16
CA ASP A 15 -35.43 -7.45 8.74
C ASP A 15 -33.96 -7.88 8.47
N MET A 16 -33.16 -8.13 9.50
CA MET A 16 -31.80 -8.64 9.32
C MET A 16 -31.69 -10.09 9.78
N SER A 17 -31.17 -10.96 8.91
CA SER A 17 -30.87 -12.33 9.28
C SER A 17 -29.79 -12.39 10.37
N SER A 18 -29.76 -13.48 11.14
CA SER A 18 -28.70 -13.70 12.14
C SER A 18 -27.29 -13.73 11.49
N GLU A 19 -27.22 -14.09 10.23
CA GLU A 19 -26.01 -14.14 9.40
C GLU A 19 -25.55 -12.74 9.01
N ASP A 20 -26.48 -11.85 8.61
CA ASP A 20 -26.17 -10.44 8.32
C ASP A 20 -25.67 -9.70 9.57
N MET A 21 -26.25 -10.00 10.73
CA MET A 21 -25.82 -9.44 12.02
C MET A 21 -24.42 -9.93 12.41
N TYR A 22 -24.10 -11.18 12.13
CA TYR A 22 -22.76 -11.72 12.37
C TYR A 22 -21.72 -11.04 11.46
N VAL A 23 -22.00 -10.96 10.17
CA VAL A 23 -21.12 -10.29 9.19
C VAL A 23 -20.88 -8.83 9.56
N LEU A 24 -21.93 -8.11 9.98
CA LEU A 24 -21.79 -6.73 10.45
C LEU A 24 -20.93 -6.62 11.71
N LYS A 25 -21.08 -7.54 12.67
CA LYS A 25 -20.23 -7.56 13.87
C LYS A 25 -18.76 -7.77 13.51
N GLU A 26 -18.47 -8.70 12.59
CA GLU A 26 -17.10 -8.94 12.14
C GLU A 26 -16.51 -7.73 11.40
N LEU A 27 -17.27 -7.09 10.50
CA LEU A 27 -16.85 -5.86 9.81
C LEU A 27 -16.57 -4.72 10.80
N PHE A 28 -17.32 -4.65 11.90
CA PHE A 28 -17.11 -3.63 12.94
C PHE A 28 -15.93 -3.92 13.87
N THR A 29 -15.33 -5.14 13.83
CA THR A 29 -14.19 -5.45 14.71
C THR A 29 -12.96 -4.61 14.42
N GLU A 30 -12.79 -4.13 13.19
CA GLU A 30 -11.69 -3.25 12.80
C GLU A 30 -11.78 -1.84 13.41
N TYR A 31 -12.99 -1.42 13.85
CA TYR A 31 -13.21 -0.09 14.38
C TYR A 31 -13.06 -0.06 15.90
N VAL A 32 -12.26 0.86 16.40
CA VAL A 32 -12.10 1.12 17.85
C VAL A 32 -13.28 1.90 18.41
N SER A 33 -13.92 2.72 17.58
CA SER A 33 -15.17 3.40 17.92
C SER A 33 -16.05 3.62 16.69
N LEU A 34 -17.37 3.57 16.91
CA LEU A 34 -18.38 3.76 15.87
C LEU A 34 -19.53 4.59 16.45
N TYR A 35 -19.92 5.61 15.73
CA TYR A 35 -20.96 6.54 16.11
C TYR A 35 -22.01 6.69 15.01
N ARG A 36 -23.25 6.90 15.42
CA ARG A 36 -24.32 7.43 14.59
C ARG A 36 -24.52 8.89 14.96
N LEU A 37 -24.38 9.80 14.02
CA LEU A 37 -24.43 11.23 14.22
C LEU A 37 -25.55 11.85 13.38
N GLU A 38 -26.35 12.70 14.00
CA GLU A 38 -27.35 13.55 13.33
C GLU A 38 -26.74 14.94 13.12
N LEU A 39 -26.41 15.28 11.87
CA LEU A 39 -25.63 16.47 11.54
C LEU A 39 -26.35 17.82 11.75
N ASN A 40 -27.69 17.80 11.80
CA ASN A 40 -28.44 19.07 12.01
C ASN A 40 -28.46 19.50 13.49
N SER A 41 -28.47 18.54 14.42
CA SER A 41 -28.53 18.80 15.85
C SER A 41 -27.21 18.57 16.58
N GLY A 42 -26.23 17.92 15.94
CA GLY A 42 -25.00 17.48 16.57
C GLY A 42 -25.19 16.32 17.59
N LYS A 43 -26.40 15.77 17.68
CA LYS A 43 -26.66 14.63 18.55
C LYS A 43 -26.03 13.36 18.00
N TYR A 44 -25.37 12.61 18.86
CA TYR A 44 -24.74 11.35 18.44
C TYR A 44 -25.02 10.20 19.41
N GLU A 45 -24.99 9.02 18.90
CA GLU A 45 -25.15 7.75 19.61
C GLU A 45 -23.89 6.91 19.42
N ILE A 46 -23.38 6.34 20.51
CA ILE A 46 -22.25 5.42 20.46
C ILE A 46 -22.75 4.01 20.15
N LEU A 47 -22.39 3.49 18.97
CA LEU A 47 -22.72 2.14 18.55
C LEU A 47 -21.66 1.14 19.02
N ARG A 48 -20.41 1.56 19.05
CA ARG A 48 -19.27 0.79 19.53
C ARG A 48 -18.22 1.72 20.14
N LEU A 49 -17.63 1.30 21.24
CA LEU A 49 -16.49 1.95 21.84
C LEU A 49 -15.68 0.89 22.61
N ILE A 50 -14.41 0.70 22.21
CA ILE A 50 -13.52 -0.23 22.90
C ILE A 50 -12.99 0.44 24.17
N GLU A 51 -12.88 -0.34 25.25
CA GLU A 51 -12.20 0.08 26.47
C GLU A 51 -10.73 0.44 26.18
N ASN A 52 -10.15 1.29 27.01
CA ASN A 52 -8.77 1.78 26.88
C ASN A 52 -8.47 2.61 25.63
N THR A 53 -9.47 3.21 25.01
CA THR A 53 -9.30 4.20 23.93
C THR A 53 -9.27 5.62 24.45
N ASN A 54 -8.64 6.53 23.70
CA ASN A 54 -8.67 7.97 24.01
C ASN A 54 -10.11 8.51 24.02
N ALA A 55 -10.96 8.05 23.12
CA ALA A 55 -12.37 8.43 23.08
C ALA A 55 -13.12 8.01 24.36
N LYS A 56 -12.86 6.80 24.89
CA LYS A 56 -13.45 6.33 26.15
C LYS A 56 -13.07 7.20 27.34
N GLN A 57 -11.85 7.74 27.37
CA GLN A 57 -11.39 8.63 28.43
C GLN A 57 -12.14 9.98 28.45
N ILE A 58 -12.59 10.47 27.28
CA ILE A 58 -13.40 11.70 27.20
C ILE A 58 -14.84 11.42 27.59
N VAL A 59 -15.38 10.31 27.15
CA VAL A 59 -16.79 9.95 27.33
C VAL A 59 -17.12 9.56 28.79
N GLY A 60 -16.20 8.89 29.49
CA GLY A 60 -16.45 8.41 30.86
C GLY A 60 -17.30 7.13 30.89
N GLU A 61 -17.96 6.85 32.04
CA GLU A 61 -18.69 5.59 32.22
C GLU A 61 -20.22 5.69 32.05
N GLU A 62 -20.80 6.89 32.08
CA GLU A 62 -22.26 7.10 32.14
C GLU A 62 -22.90 7.49 30.80
N TYR A 63 -22.54 6.84 29.70
CA TYR A 63 -22.94 7.39 28.42
C TYR A 63 -23.63 6.39 27.48
N ARG A 64 -24.67 6.89 26.81
CA ARG A 64 -25.18 6.28 25.55
C ARG A 64 -25.63 7.33 24.53
N ILE A 65 -26.00 8.54 24.94
CA ILE A 65 -26.44 9.61 24.03
C ILE A 65 -25.85 10.91 24.51
N PHE A 66 -25.03 11.55 23.69
CA PHE A 66 -24.48 12.88 23.96
C PHE A 66 -25.18 13.94 23.13
N ALA A 67 -25.24 15.14 23.71
CA ALA A 67 -26.01 16.22 23.13
C ALA A 67 -25.26 17.02 22.07
N ASP A 68 -23.91 16.93 22.04
CA ASP A 68 -23.10 17.81 21.21
C ASP A 68 -21.81 17.11 20.75
N TYR A 69 -21.78 16.75 19.50
CA TYR A 69 -20.62 16.09 18.84
C TYR A 69 -19.46 17.08 18.64
N ASP A 70 -19.74 18.35 18.30
CA ASP A 70 -18.68 19.35 18.10
C ASP A 70 -17.97 19.63 19.43
N GLU A 71 -18.70 19.62 20.58
CA GLU A 71 -18.10 19.72 21.91
C GLU A 71 -17.25 18.48 22.27
N PHE A 72 -17.73 17.29 21.92
CA PHE A 72 -16.95 16.07 22.14
C PHE A 72 -15.64 16.10 21.35
N THR A 73 -15.68 16.47 20.07
CA THR A 73 -14.48 16.53 19.21
C THR A 73 -13.51 17.62 19.65
N ARG A 74 -14.02 18.76 20.13
CA ARG A 74 -13.20 19.82 20.72
C ARG A 74 -12.42 19.31 21.94
N ARG A 75 -13.09 18.66 22.90
CA ARG A 75 -12.44 18.09 24.08
C ARG A 75 -11.44 16.99 23.72
N TYR A 76 -11.75 16.18 22.71
CA TYR A 76 -10.84 15.17 22.19
C TYR A 76 -9.59 15.82 21.61
N ALA A 77 -9.75 16.85 20.77
CA ALA A 77 -8.63 17.57 20.16
C ALA A 77 -7.72 18.20 21.21
N GLU A 78 -8.28 18.96 22.16
CA GLU A 78 -7.52 19.60 23.25
C GLU A 78 -6.72 18.60 24.11
N THR A 79 -7.18 17.35 24.21
CA THR A 79 -6.56 16.35 25.10
C THR A 79 -5.57 15.45 24.38
N PHE A 80 -5.81 15.10 23.11
CA PHE A 80 -5.11 14.00 22.44
C PHE A 80 -4.54 14.35 21.06
N ILE A 81 -4.89 15.50 20.48
CA ILE A 81 -4.36 15.92 19.18
C ILE A 81 -3.23 16.92 19.39
N PRO A 82 -2.06 16.75 18.75
CA PRO A 82 -0.99 17.74 18.79
C PRO A 82 -1.50 19.14 18.41
N GLU A 83 -1.04 20.16 19.10
CA GLU A 83 -1.52 21.54 18.94
C GLU A 83 -1.46 22.01 17.48
N THR A 84 -0.42 21.60 16.75
CA THR A 84 -0.23 21.95 15.33
C THR A 84 -1.25 21.31 14.38
N GLU A 85 -1.96 20.27 14.82
CA GLU A 85 -2.91 19.49 14.00
C GLU A 85 -4.37 19.71 14.42
N GLN A 86 -4.61 20.42 15.54
CA GLN A 86 -5.96 20.59 16.11
C GLN A 86 -6.91 21.34 15.18
N GLU A 87 -6.44 22.37 14.49
CA GLU A 87 -7.28 23.17 13.60
C GLU A 87 -7.83 22.32 12.44
N GLU A 88 -6.96 21.55 11.80
CA GLU A 88 -7.36 20.66 10.70
C GLU A 88 -8.29 19.54 11.17
N PHE A 89 -7.98 18.95 12.33
CA PHE A 89 -8.81 17.92 12.96
C PHE A 89 -10.22 18.45 13.23
N LEU A 90 -10.35 19.63 13.87
CA LEU A 90 -11.63 20.24 14.20
C LEU A 90 -12.40 20.67 12.94
N ASP A 91 -11.74 21.22 11.93
CA ASP A 91 -12.38 21.56 10.66
C ASP A 91 -12.99 20.33 9.98
N TRP A 92 -12.27 19.20 9.98
CA TRP A 92 -12.80 17.98 9.39
C TRP A 92 -14.01 17.44 10.14
N HIS A 93 -13.99 17.44 11.47
CA HIS A 93 -15.03 16.84 12.33
C HIS A 93 -16.26 17.73 12.54
N LYS A 94 -16.19 19.01 12.21
CA LYS A 94 -17.30 19.94 12.42
C LYS A 94 -18.55 19.49 11.66
N CYS A 95 -19.69 19.38 12.37
CA CYS A 95 -20.96 18.90 11.80
C CYS A 95 -21.35 19.61 10.51
N GLU A 96 -21.17 20.93 10.45
CA GLU A 96 -21.47 21.74 9.26
C GLU A 96 -20.61 21.35 8.06
N ASN A 97 -19.31 21.13 8.28
CA ASN A 97 -18.36 20.76 7.23
C ASN A 97 -18.57 19.32 6.75
N LEU A 98 -18.83 18.38 7.67
CA LEU A 98 -19.21 17.00 7.32
C LEU A 98 -20.48 16.99 6.46
N LYS A 99 -21.49 17.78 6.85
CA LYS A 99 -22.73 17.90 6.09
C LYS A 99 -22.49 18.42 4.68
N LYS A 100 -21.73 19.51 4.53
CA LYS A 100 -21.40 20.11 3.23
C LYS A 100 -20.65 19.11 2.34
N ARG A 101 -19.60 18.47 2.87
CA ARG A 101 -18.78 17.52 2.09
C ARG A 101 -19.57 16.27 1.67
N LEU A 102 -20.48 15.78 2.53
CA LEU A 102 -21.32 14.61 2.26
C LEU A 102 -22.54 14.92 1.37
N GLN A 103 -22.84 16.17 1.07
CA GLN A 103 -23.80 16.49 0.00
C GLN A 103 -23.25 16.08 -1.39
N GLU A 104 -21.95 16.22 -1.57
CA GLU A 104 -21.25 15.94 -2.84
C GLU A 104 -20.66 14.51 -2.91
N LYS A 105 -20.42 13.88 -1.76
CA LYS A 105 -19.76 12.57 -1.66
C LYS A 105 -20.58 11.63 -0.79
N GLU A 106 -20.56 10.35 -1.12
CA GLU A 106 -21.21 9.31 -0.31
C GLU A 106 -20.40 8.94 0.94
N ARG A 107 -19.10 9.20 0.92
CA ARG A 107 -18.16 8.87 1.99
C ARG A 107 -16.99 9.84 2.06
N LEU A 108 -16.43 9.99 3.27
CA LEU A 108 -15.23 10.78 3.54
C LEU A 108 -14.25 9.93 4.35
N THR A 109 -12.97 10.17 4.13
CA THR A 109 -11.88 9.56 4.91
C THR A 109 -10.91 10.65 5.36
N TYR A 110 -10.43 10.53 6.60
CA TYR A 110 -9.44 11.43 7.18
C TYR A 110 -8.47 10.64 8.05
N TYR A 111 -7.20 10.93 7.93
CA TYR A 111 -6.16 10.33 8.76
C TYR A 111 -5.65 11.36 9.74
N TYR A 112 -5.50 10.97 11.00
CA TYR A 112 -5.02 11.87 12.03
C TYR A 112 -4.12 11.15 13.03
N HIS A 113 -3.28 11.93 13.67
CA HIS A 113 -2.37 11.51 14.72
C HIS A 113 -2.98 11.83 16.09
N SER A 114 -2.87 10.91 17.03
CA SER A 114 -3.39 11.07 18.38
C SER A 114 -2.37 10.58 19.39
N VAL A 115 -2.12 11.37 20.42
CA VAL A 115 -1.17 11.07 21.49
C VAL A 115 -1.95 10.75 22.75
N SER A 116 -1.76 9.55 23.29
CA SER A 116 -2.39 9.16 24.53
C SER A 116 -1.75 9.85 25.75
N LYS A 117 -2.40 9.84 26.91
CA LYS A 117 -1.90 10.50 28.14
C LYS A 117 -0.55 9.94 28.62
N ASP A 118 -0.23 8.70 28.28
CA ASP A 118 1.07 8.07 28.55
C ASP A 118 2.13 8.36 27.47
N GLY A 119 1.83 9.26 26.52
CA GLY A 119 2.74 9.71 25.48
C GLY A 119 2.90 8.75 24.31
N LYS A 120 2.01 7.77 24.16
CA LYS A 120 2.04 6.86 23.03
C LYS A 120 1.37 7.48 21.82
N ASP A 121 2.12 7.55 20.72
CA ASP A 121 1.62 7.97 19.41
C ASP A 121 0.82 6.86 18.73
N SER A 122 -0.28 7.24 18.11
CA SER A 122 -1.10 6.33 17.30
C SER A 122 -1.76 7.07 16.16
N TYR A 123 -1.84 6.41 15.01
CA TYR A 123 -2.50 6.93 13.83
C TYR A 123 -3.86 6.28 13.65
N TYR A 124 -4.83 7.12 13.34
CA TYR A 124 -6.22 6.70 13.14
C TYR A 124 -6.74 7.13 11.78
N GLU A 125 -7.61 6.31 11.23
CA GLU A 125 -8.46 6.65 10.11
C GLU A 125 -9.87 6.91 10.63
N ALA A 126 -10.39 8.11 10.37
CA ALA A 126 -11.80 8.46 10.53
C ALA A 126 -12.52 8.22 9.21
N TYR A 127 -13.64 7.51 9.24
CA TYR A 127 -14.44 7.16 8.09
C TYR A 127 -15.89 7.58 8.31
N ALA A 128 -16.38 8.50 7.48
CA ALA A 128 -17.75 8.99 7.53
C ALA A 128 -18.54 8.49 6.32
N VAL A 129 -19.70 7.90 6.57
CA VAL A 129 -20.60 7.39 5.52
C VAL A 129 -21.98 7.98 5.73
N LYS A 130 -22.61 8.38 4.63
CA LYS A 130 -23.98 8.85 4.58
C LYS A 130 -24.95 7.75 5.01
N GLY A 131 -25.77 8.04 6.00
CA GLY A 131 -26.87 7.20 6.42
C GLY A 131 -28.16 7.47 5.64
N LYS A 132 -29.23 6.74 5.98
CA LYS A 132 -30.57 7.04 5.44
C LYS A 132 -31.03 8.40 5.98
N THR A 133 -31.51 9.25 5.09
CA THR A 133 -32.16 10.52 5.44
C THR A 133 -33.67 10.31 5.47
N ASP A 134 -34.34 10.79 6.53
CA ASP A 134 -35.80 10.75 6.67
C ASP A 134 -36.48 12.06 6.23
N GLY A 135 -35.84 12.76 5.31
CA GLY A 135 -36.33 14.02 4.72
C GLY A 135 -36.08 15.28 5.55
N LYS A 136 -35.88 15.18 6.86
CA LYS A 136 -35.54 16.30 7.76
C LYS A 136 -34.21 16.12 8.45
N ASN A 137 -33.82 14.90 8.75
CA ASN A 137 -32.63 14.58 9.53
C ASN A 137 -31.55 13.98 8.63
N PHE A 138 -30.34 14.48 8.74
CA PHE A 138 -29.20 14.01 7.99
C PHE A 138 -28.31 13.17 8.91
N TYR A 139 -28.46 11.84 8.83
CA TYR A 139 -27.67 10.92 9.62
C TYR A 139 -26.44 10.45 8.88
N ILE A 140 -25.36 10.29 9.63
CA ILE A 140 -24.13 9.65 9.17
C ILE A 140 -23.64 8.60 10.15
N PHE A 141 -22.80 7.69 9.68
CA PHE A 141 -22.03 6.78 10.52
C PHE A 141 -20.56 7.21 10.47
N LEU A 142 -19.96 7.33 11.65
CA LEU A 142 -18.56 7.65 11.84
C LEU A 142 -17.86 6.48 12.48
N GLY A 143 -16.87 5.91 11.79
CA GLY A 143 -16.02 4.85 12.30
C GLY A 143 -14.58 5.34 12.44
N TYR A 144 -13.91 4.92 13.50
CA TYR A 144 -12.50 5.21 13.74
C TYR A 144 -11.75 3.91 13.91
N ARG A 145 -10.66 3.72 13.14
CA ARG A 145 -9.79 2.55 13.27
C ARG A 145 -8.34 2.95 13.45
N ASN A 146 -7.61 2.18 14.23
CA ASN A 146 -6.17 2.33 14.34
C ASN A 146 -5.51 1.79 13.08
N VAL A 147 -4.60 2.57 12.49
CA VAL A 147 -3.89 2.22 11.25
C VAL A 147 -2.38 2.08 11.43
N ASP A 148 -1.87 2.08 12.67
CA ASP A 148 -0.45 1.94 12.96
C ASP A 148 0.15 0.73 12.25
N GLY A 149 -0.50 -0.43 12.35
CA GLY A 149 -0.03 -1.66 11.74
C GLY A 149 0.04 -1.62 10.20
N ILE A 150 -0.82 -0.82 9.55
CA ILE A 150 -0.81 -0.61 8.10
C ILE A 150 0.36 0.28 7.72
N LEU A 151 0.52 1.42 8.41
CA LEU A 151 1.60 2.38 8.17
C LEU A 151 2.99 1.78 8.37
N TYR A 152 3.17 0.96 9.43
CA TYR A 152 4.43 0.25 9.66
C TYR A 152 4.75 -0.74 8.53
N LYS A 153 3.74 -1.46 8.03
CA LYS A 153 3.93 -2.38 6.90
C LYS A 153 4.27 -1.64 5.61
N GLU A 154 3.57 -0.57 5.29
CA GLU A 154 3.86 0.27 4.12
C GLU A 154 5.28 0.83 4.17
N LYS A 155 5.69 1.38 5.31
CA LYS A 155 7.05 1.91 5.50
C LYS A 155 8.11 0.82 5.31
N ALA A 156 7.90 -0.36 5.89
CA ALA A 156 8.82 -1.50 5.73
C ALA A 156 8.94 -1.94 4.26
N ILE A 157 7.82 -1.99 3.52
CA ILE A 157 7.82 -2.31 2.09
C ILE A 157 8.55 -1.24 1.29
N GLN A 158 8.33 0.04 1.58
CA GLN A 158 9.04 1.14 0.91
C GLN A 158 10.55 1.08 1.14
N GLU A 159 10.98 0.80 2.38
CA GLU A 159 12.40 0.65 2.71
C GLU A 159 13.03 -0.55 1.98
N GLN A 160 12.33 -1.68 1.89
CA GLN A 160 12.80 -2.85 1.12
C GLN A 160 12.90 -2.54 -0.37
N LEU A 161 11.91 -1.86 -0.94
CA LEU A 161 11.92 -1.46 -2.34
C LEU A 161 13.07 -0.51 -2.66
N GLN A 162 13.32 0.47 -1.77
CA GLN A 162 14.42 1.41 -1.93
C GLN A 162 15.78 0.70 -1.90
N ARG A 163 15.99 -0.24 -0.95
CA ARG A 163 17.22 -1.04 -0.89
C ARG A 163 17.43 -1.87 -2.15
N ALA A 164 16.38 -2.55 -2.64
CA ALA A 164 16.46 -3.33 -3.87
C ALA A 164 16.78 -2.45 -5.10
N LEU A 165 16.23 -1.23 -5.14
CA LEU A 165 16.53 -0.27 -6.20
C LEU A 165 18.00 0.20 -6.15
N ASP A 166 18.51 0.49 -4.97
CA ASP A 166 19.89 0.93 -4.78
C ASP A 166 20.89 -0.18 -5.13
N GLU A 167 20.61 -1.43 -4.74
CA GLU A 167 21.40 -2.61 -5.14
C GLU A 167 21.38 -2.81 -6.66
N ALA A 168 20.22 -2.67 -7.31
CA ALA A 168 20.13 -2.79 -8.76
C ALA A 168 20.90 -1.68 -9.48
N LYS A 169 20.87 -0.45 -8.99
CA LYS A 169 21.66 0.67 -9.54
C LYS A 169 23.15 0.40 -9.42
N LEU A 170 23.61 -0.01 -8.24
CA LEU A 170 25.01 -0.36 -8.01
C LEU A 170 25.47 -1.50 -8.95
N SER A 171 24.66 -2.54 -9.09
CA SER A 171 24.94 -3.65 -10.02
C SER A 171 25.07 -3.16 -11.46
N ASN A 172 24.18 -2.28 -11.91
CA ASN A 172 24.26 -1.69 -13.24
C ASN A 172 25.52 -0.83 -13.44
N GLU A 173 25.87 -0.01 -12.44
CA GLU A 173 27.11 0.79 -12.49
C GLU A 173 28.36 -0.08 -12.57
N ILE A 174 28.40 -1.20 -11.85
CA ILE A 174 29.49 -2.19 -11.94
C ILE A 174 29.53 -2.81 -13.33
N ILE A 175 28.39 -3.22 -13.87
CA ILE A 175 28.30 -3.79 -15.23
C ILE A 175 28.79 -2.77 -16.25
N GLU A 176 28.37 -1.52 -16.16
CA GLU A 176 28.83 -0.44 -17.06
C GLU A 176 30.33 -0.19 -16.94
N ALA A 177 30.87 -0.21 -15.71
CA ALA A 177 32.31 -0.03 -15.49
C ALA A 177 33.13 -1.18 -16.11
N ILE A 178 32.68 -2.42 -15.92
CA ILE A 178 33.27 -3.61 -16.54
C ILE A 178 33.14 -3.52 -18.07
N ALA A 179 31.96 -3.13 -18.56
CA ALA A 179 31.69 -2.99 -19.99
C ALA A 179 32.65 -2.01 -20.69
N LYS A 180 33.17 -1.01 -19.96
CA LYS A 180 34.19 -0.11 -20.51
C LYS A 180 35.53 -0.79 -20.84
N SER A 181 35.82 -1.92 -20.20
CA SER A 181 37.05 -2.67 -20.37
C SER A 181 36.96 -3.71 -21.52
N TYR A 182 35.77 -4.00 -21.99
CA TYR A 182 35.54 -4.99 -23.05
C TYR A 182 34.91 -4.36 -24.29
N GLN A 183 35.24 -4.89 -25.47
CA GLN A 183 34.63 -4.43 -26.71
C GLN A 183 33.22 -4.94 -26.91
N TYR A 184 32.93 -6.15 -26.39
CA TYR A 184 31.64 -6.80 -26.50
C TYR A 184 31.32 -7.61 -25.24
N ILE A 185 30.13 -7.44 -24.70
CA ILE A 185 29.59 -8.21 -23.55
C ILE A 185 28.18 -8.66 -23.91
N SER A 186 27.91 -9.93 -23.71
CA SER A 186 26.58 -10.51 -23.82
C SER A 186 26.27 -11.43 -22.66
N ARG A 187 25.01 -11.47 -22.28
CA ARG A 187 24.45 -12.46 -21.36
C ARG A 187 23.90 -13.64 -22.18
N ILE A 188 24.24 -14.87 -21.78
CA ILE A 188 23.81 -16.09 -22.47
C ILE A 188 22.96 -16.91 -21.49
N ASP A 189 21.72 -17.23 -21.90
CA ASP A 189 20.90 -18.27 -21.27
C ASP A 189 21.18 -19.60 -22.02
N ILE A 190 22.01 -20.43 -21.41
CA ILE A 190 22.44 -21.70 -22.00
C ILE A 190 21.25 -22.64 -22.22
N SER A 191 20.30 -22.66 -21.30
CA SER A 191 19.11 -23.54 -21.34
C SER A 191 18.19 -23.22 -22.52
N LYS A 192 18.13 -21.95 -22.90
CA LYS A 192 17.29 -21.44 -23.99
C LYS A 192 18.04 -21.23 -25.28
N ASN A 193 19.37 -21.46 -25.30
CA ASN A 193 20.24 -21.11 -26.42
C ASN A 193 20.02 -19.65 -26.88
N TRP A 194 19.93 -18.72 -25.91
CA TRP A 194 19.59 -17.35 -26.19
C TRP A 194 20.62 -16.37 -25.64
N PHE A 195 20.98 -15.35 -26.43
CA PHE A 195 21.86 -14.27 -25.99
C PHE A 195 21.15 -12.92 -25.99
N GLU A 196 21.62 -12.05 -25.12
CA GLU A 196 21.25 -10.65 -25.03
C GLU A 196 22.52 -9.80 -24.91
N GLU A 197 22.67 -8.83 -25.79
CA GLU A 197 23.79 -7.90 -25.78
C GLU A 197 23.66 -6.94 -24.61
N ILE A 198 24.67 -6.84 -23.76
CA ILE A 198 24.77 -5.87 -22.67
C ILE A 198 25.54 -4.63 -23.15
N SER A 199 26.67 -4.84 -23.85
CA SER A 199 27.50 -3.76 -24.37
C SER A 199 28.20 -4.19 -25.66
N ASN A 200 28.25 -3.28 -26.65
CA ASN A 200 28.96 -3.49 -27.90
C ASN A 200 29.64 -2.19 -28.34
N ARG A 201 30.94 -2.14 -28.16
CA ARG A 201 31.78 -1.00 -28.57
C ARG A 201 32.54 -1.27 -29.88
N ALA A 202 32.57 -2.56 -30.29
CA ALA A 202 33.37 -2.97 -31.45
C ALA A 202 32.72 -2.61 -32.78
N VAL A 203 31.40 -2.35 -32.79
CA VAL A 203 30.66 -2.35 -34.07
C VAL A 203 29.53 -1.30 -34.03
N GLU A 204 29.89 -0.02 -33.88
CA GLU A 204 28.90 1.07 -33.97
C GLU A 204 28.17 1.14 -35.34
N ASN A 205 28.68 0.48 -36.37
CA ASN A 205 28.18 0.54 -37.73
C ASN A 205 27.71 -0.77 -38.34
N MET A 206 27.67 -1.88 -37.60
CA MET A 206 27.17 -3.16 -38.11
C MET A 206 25.80 -3.49 -37.57
N ASN A 207 24.86 -3.79 -38.45
CA ASN A 207 23.46 -4.12 -38.13
C ASN A 207 23.37 -5.52 -37.48
N TYR A 208 23.87 -5.68 -36.24
CA TYR A 208 23.74 -6.89 -35.44
C TYR A 208 22.48 -6.91 -34.63
N LYS A 209 21.90 -8.08 -34.49
CA LYS A 209 20.77 -8.27 -33.57
C LYS A 209 21.27 -8.16 -32.12
N LYS A 210 20.64 -7.31 -31.31
CA LYS A 210 20.94 -7.17 -29.87
C LYS A 210 20.56 -8.39 -29.03
N SER A 211 19.82 -9.33 -29.62
CA SER A 211 19.43 -10.58 -28.97
C SER A 211 19.12 -11.63 -30.05
N GLY A 212 19.23 -12.90 -29.70
CA GLY A 212 18.93 -13.99 -30.62
C GLY A 212 19.44 -15.35 -30.15
N GLU A 213 19.36 -16.32 -31.05
CA GLU A 213 19.89 -17.64 -30.80
C GLU A 213 21.44 -17.61 -30.82
N VAL A 214 22.08 -18.15 -29.76
CA VAL A 214 23.54 -18.12 -29.57
C VAL A 214 24.26 -18.86 -30.67
N THR A 215 23.82 -20.08 -30.98
CA THR A 215 24.50 -20.94 -31.94
C THR A 215 24.57 -20.31 -33.34
N SER A 216 23.47 -19.73 -33.82
CA SER A 216 23.42 -19.03 -35.09
C SER A 216 24.17 -17.70 -35.05
N GLY A 217 24.08 -16.97 -33.92
CA GLY A 217 24.82 -15.74 -33.67
C GLY A 217 26.34 -15.97 -33.75
N ASN A 218 26.85 -16.97 -33.04
CA ASN A 218 28.27 -17.32 -33.04
C ASN A 218 28.78 -17.73 -34.42
N ARG A 219 28.00 -18.51 -35.17
CA ARG A 219 28.37 -18.88 -36.55
C ARG A 219 28.45 -17.65 -37.46
N ASN A 220 27.51 -16.75 -37.36
CA ASN A 220 27.49 -15.52 -38.16
C ASN A 220 28.66 -14.58 -37.79
N ALA A 221 28.91 -14.41 -36.49
CA ALA A 221 30.04 -13.62 -35.98
C ALA A 221 31.39 -14.23 -36.45
N CYS A 222 31.54 -15.56 -36.32
CA CYS A 222 32.73 -16.28 -36.74
C CYS A 222 33.07 -16.01 -38.22
N LYS A 223 32.10 -16.21 -39.10
CA LYS A 223 32.29 -15.99 -40.55
C LYS A 223 32.66 -14.55 -40.92
N LYS A 224 32.22 -13.58 -40.15
CA LYS A 224 32.43 -12.16 -40.48
C LYS A 224 33.64 -11.53 -39.81
N LEU A 225 33.99 -11.99 -38.61
CA LEU A 225 34.96 -11.32 -37.76
C LEU A 225 36.21 -12.12 -37.44
N VAL A 226 36.18 -13.45 -37.63
CA VAL A 226 37.28 -14.33 -37.27
C VAL A 226 38.02 -14.77 -38.56
N ALA A 227 39.33 -14.60 -38.57
CA ALA A 227 40.15 -15.06 -39.67
C ALA A 227 40.00 -16.59 -39.87
N GLU A 228 40.05 -17.06 -41.14
CA GLU A 228 39.69 -18.42 -41.53
C GLU A 228 40.44 -19.48 -40.72
N GLU A 229 41.71 -19.26 -40.48
CA GLU A 229 42.61 -20.14 -39.71
C GLU A 229 42.19 -20.35 -38.24
N TYR A 230 41.39 -19.40 -37.65
CA TYR A 230 40.92 -19.47 -36.25
C TYR A 230 39.46 -19.84 -36.12
N GLN A 231 38.72 -19.99 -37.22
CA GLN A 231 37.26 -20.19 -37.16
C GLN A 231 36.86 -21.49 -36.46
N GLU A 232 37.59 -22.58 -36.72
CA GLU A 232 37.30 -23.87 -36.05
C GLU A 232 37.54 -23.79 -34.54
N ALA A 233 38.65 -23.19 -34.13
CA ALA A 233 38.98 -23.00 -32.71
C ALA A 233 37.95 -22.13 -32.01
N PHE A 234 37.52 -21.03 -32.65
CA PHE A 234 36.48 -20.15 -32.13
C PHE A 234 35.14 -20.88 -31.96
N LEU A 235 34.67 -21.59 -32.96
CA LEU A 235 33.40 -22.32 -32.90
C LEU A 235 33.41 -23.42 -31.83
N LYS A 236 34.53 -24.09 -31.63
CA LYS A 236 34.71 -25.06 -30.56
C LYS A 236 34.70 -24.40 -29.19
N PHE A 237 35.35 -23.26 -29.05
CA PHE A 237 35.32 -22.46 -27.80
C PHE A 237 33.93 -21.94 -27.48
N ALA A 238 33.23 -21.39 -28.48
CA ALA A 238 31.93 -20.76 -28.36
C ALA A 238 30.74 -21.76 -28.35
N ASP A 239 31.01 -23.07 -28.36
CA ASP A 239 29.98 -24.10 -28.29
C ASP A 239 29.34 -24.14 -26.90
N ILE A 240 28.12 -23.64 -26.82
CA ILE A 240 27.36 -23.54 -25.55
C ILE A 240 26.99 -24.91 -24.99
N THR A 241 26.92 -25.95 -25.78
CA THR A 241 26.56 -27.30 -25.30
C THR A 241 27.66 -27.89 -24.42
N THR A 242 28.90 -27.47 -24.61
CA THR A 242 30.07 -27.91 -23.85
C THR A 242 30.39 -26.98 -22.65
N LEU A 243 29.83 -25.78 -22.64
CA LEU A 243 30.08 -24.78 -21.56
C LEU A 243 29.81 -25.30 -20.14
N PRO A 244 28.67 -25.95 -19.84
CA PRO A 244 28.40 -26.44 -18.49
C PRO A 244 29.44 -27.43 -17.98
N VAL A 245 30.00 -28.24 -18.85
CA VAL A 245 31.05 -29.22 -18.51
C VAL A 245 32.38 -28.51 -18.27
N ARG A 246 32.74 -27.58 -19.16
CA ARG A 246 34.00 -26.83 -19.08
C ARG A 246 34.06 -25.87 -17.91
N MET A 247 32.92 -25.31 -17.53
CA MET A 247 32.78 -24.38 -16.37
C MET A 247 32.47 -25.08 -15.04
N LYS A 248 32.42 -26.40 -15.00
CA LYS A 248 32.00 -27.13 -13.77
C LYS A 248 32.83 -26.77 -12.53
N ASN A 249 34.12 -26.47 -12.70
CA ASN A 249 35.04 -26.11 -11.61
C ASN A 249 35.77 -24.79 -11.87
N GLU A 250 35.35 -24.02 -12.85
CA GLU A 250 36.02 -22.82 -13.33
C GLU A 250 35.01 -21.65 -13.34
N GLU A 251 35.37 -20.53 -12.77
CA GLU A 251 34.56 -19.30 -12.85
C GLU A 251 34.72 -18.57 -14.17
N THR A 252 35.84 -18.80 -14.85
CA THR A 252 36.20 -18.12 -16.09
C THR A 252 36.92 -19.08 -17.06
N ILE A 253 36.54 -19.02 -18.33
CA ILE A 253 37.24 -19.72 -19.42
C ILE A 253 37.70 -18.68 -20.44
N VAL A 254 38.95 -18.74 -20.84
CA VAL A 254 39.52 -17.85 -21.86
C VAL A 254 40.04 -18.65 -23.04
N MET A 255 40.03 -18.02 -24.22
CA MET A 255 40.60 -18.56 -25.44
C MET A 255 41.89 -17.84 -25.77
#